data_a6f0bc0af179730386725ffd5f2e6ede
#
_entry.id   a6f0bc0af179730386725ffd5f2e6ede
#
_cell.length_a   1.000
_cell.length_b   1.000
_cell.length_c   1.000
_cell.angle_alpha   90.00
_cell.angle_beta   90.00
_cell.angle_gamma   90.00
#
_symmetry.space_group_name_H-M   'P 1'
#
loop_
_entity.id
_entity.type
_entity.pdbx_description
1 polymer ?
#
loop_
_entity_poly.entity_id
_entity_poly.type
_entity_poly.pdbx_seq_one_letter_code
_entity_poly.pdbx_strand_id
1 'polypeptide(L)'
;MVTFTADIGQGEDIEPARAKAELLGIKEIFIEDLREEFVRDYVFPMFRANAVYEGTYLLGTSIARPLIAKRQIEIAAEVGADAVSHGANGKGNDQVRFELSAYALDP
;
A
#
# COMPACT_ATOMS: atom_id res chain seq x y z
N MET A 1 -18.78 -1.14 2.85
CA MET A 1 -17.30 -1.16 3.07
C MET A 1 -16.62 -2.04 2.04
N VAL A 2 -15.49 -1.58 1.54
CA VAL A 2 -14.65 -2.30 0.58
C VAL A 2 -13.26 -2.44 1.20
N THR A 3 -12.63 -3.60 1.07
CA THR A 3 -11.25 -3.79 1.56
C THR A 3 -10.28 -3.93 0.39
N PHE A 4 -9.06 -3.49 0.63
CA PHE A 4 -7.96 -3.59 -0.32
C PHE A 4 -6.72 -4.14 0.37
N THR A 5 -6.09 -5.13 -0.25
CA THR A 5 -4.81 -5.68 0.17
C THR A 5 -3.88 -5.75 -1.02
N ALA A 6 -2.67 -5.24 -0.86
CA ALA A 6 -1.64 -5.26 -1.90
C ALA A 6 -0.72 -6.45 -1.70
N ASP A 7 -0.46 -7.18 -2.78
CA ASP A 7 0.61 -8.19 -2.82
C ASP A 7 1.85 -7.55 -3.43
N ILE A 8 2.85 -7.32 -2.61
CA ILE A 8 4.16 -6.77 -3.01
C ILE A 8 5.30 -7.76 -2.78
N GLY A 9 4.95 -9.04 -2.57
CA GLY A 9 5.91 -10.13 -2.37
C GLY A 9 6.02 -10.63 -0.94
N GLN A 10 5.12 -10.23 -0.04
CA GLN A 10 5.15 -10.67 1.36
C GLN A 10 4.71 -12.14 1.57
N GLY A 11 4.12 -12.77 0.54
CA GLY A 11 3.86 -14.22 0.55
C GLY A 11 2.63 -14.61 1.35
N GLU A 12 2.81 -14.99 2.62
CA GLU A 12 1.80 -15.68 3.41
C GLU A 12 0.68 -14.83 3.98
N ASP A 13 0.78 -13.51 3.90
CA ASP A 13 -0.15 -12.60 4.58
C ASP A 13 -1.45 -12.33 3.81
N ILE A 14 -1.56 -12.78 2.57
CA ILE A 14 -2.68 -12.44 1.68
C ILE A 14 -3.93 -13.23 2.04
N GLU A 15 -3.85 -14.55 2.15
CA GLU A 15 -5.01 -15.39 2.44
C GLU A 15 -5.60 -15.15 3.83
N PRO A 16 -4.80 -14.97 4.91
CA PRO A 16 -5.37 -14.58 6.20
C PRO A 16 -6.13 -13.27 6.16
N ALA A 17 -5.66 -12.27 5.40
CA ALA A 17 -6.35 -11.00 5.25
C ALA A 17 -7.71 -11.19 4.54
N ARG A 18 -7.76 -11.99 3.48
CA ARG A 18 -9.01 -12.33 2.79
C ARG A 18 -10.00 -13.02 3.72
N ALA A 19 -9.55 -14.04 4.43
CA ALA A 19 -10.40 -14.80 5.35
C ALA A 19 -10.98 -13.89 6.45
N LYS A 20 -10.16 -12.99 6.98
CA LYS A 20 -10.60 -12.05 8.00
C LYS A 20 -11.67 -11.07 7.47
N ALA A 21 -11.49 -10.57 6.26
CA ALA A 21 -12.46 -9.69 5.63
C ALA A 21 -13.79 -10.42 5.39
N GLU A 22 -13.75 -11.67 4.94
CA GLU A 22 -14.94 -12.48 4.75
C GLU A 22 -15.68 -12.73 6.07
N LEU A 23 -14.96 -13.01 7.17
CA LEU A 23 -15.54 -13.18 8.49
C LEU A 23 -16.26 -11.93 8.99
N LEU A 24 -15.80 -10.74 8.59
CA LEU A 24 -16.43 -9.47 8.95
C LEU A 24 -17.61 -9.13 8.06
N GLY A 25 -17.97 -10.00 7.12
CA GLY A 25 -19.13 -9.79 6.25
C GLY A 25 -18.90 -8.82 5.11
N ILE A 26 -17.65 -8.56 4.76
CA ILE A 26 -17.30 -7.67 3.66
C ILE A 26 -17.43 -8.43 2.34
N LYS A 27 -18.23 -7.89 1.41
CA LYS A 27 -18.50 -8.54 0.12
C LYS A 27 -17.55 -8.14 -0.98
N GLU A 28 -17.06 -6.89 -0.97
CA GLU A 28 -16.13 -6.38 -1.96
C GLU A 28 -14.71 -6.37 -1.38
N ILE A 29 -13.90 -7.33 -1.82
CA ILE A 29 -12.54 -7.53 -1.34
C ILE A 29 -11.62 -7.46 -2.54
N PHE A 30 -10.73 -6.46 -2.55
CA PHE A 30 -9.71 -6.32 -3.60
C PHE A 30 -8.38 -6.80 -3.07
N ILE A 31 -7.78 -7.75 -3.77
CA ILE A 31 -6.41 -8.20 -3.55
C ILE A 31 -5.67 -8.03 -4.86
N GLU A 32 -4.77 -7.04 -4.90
CA GLU A 32 -4.08 -6.65 -6.12
C GLU A 32 -2.63 -7.13 -6.09
N ASP A 33 -2.19 -7.74 -7.19
CA ASP A 33 -0.79 -8.12 -7.37
C ASP A 33 -0.02 -6.92 -7.91
N LEU A 34 0.74 -6.26 -7.05
CA LEU A 34 1.54 -5.09 -7.38
C LEU A 34 3.04 -5.40 -7.42
N ARG A 35 3.43 -6.68 -7.46
CA ARG A 35 4.84 -7.08 -7.38
C ARG A 35 5.67 -6.53 -8.53
N GLU A 36 5.16 -6.62 -9.75
CA GLU A 36 5.88 -6.13 -10.92
C GLU A 36 6.02 -4.61 -10.91
N GLU A 37 4.94 -3.89 -10.63
CA GLU A 37 4.98 -2.42 -10.55
C GLU A 37 5.91 -1.97 -9.43
N PHE A 38 5.87 -2.63 -8.28
CA PHE A 38 6.74 -2.32 -7.16
C PHE A 38 8.21 -2.45 -7.53
N VAL A 39 8.58 -3.56 -8.13
CA VAL A 39 9.98 -3.81 -8.52
C VAL A 39 10.42 -2.87 -9.64
N ARG A 40 9.64 -2.76 -10.70
CA ARG A 40 9.97 -1.99 -11.90
C ARG A 40 10.04 -0.49 -11.63
N ASP A 41 9.04 0.06 -10.94
CA ASP A 41 8.85 1.51 -10.84
C ASP A 41 9.36 2.09 -9.52
N TYR A 42 9.65 1.26 -8.52
CA TYR A 42 10.06 1.70 -7.19
C TYR A 42 11.38 1.09 -6.73
N VAL A 43 11.50 -0.24 -6.74
CA VAL A 43 12.69 -0.92 -6.20
C VAL A 43 13.91 -0.70 -7.09
N PHE A 44 13.80 -0.94 -8.38
CA PHE A 44 14.93 -0.74 -9.29
C PHE A 44 15.36 0.73 -9.38
N PRO A 45 14.45 1.72 -9.50
CA PRO A 45 14.86 3.12 -9.40
C PRO A 45 15.54 3.46 -8.08
N MET A 46 15.09 2.91 -6.96
CA MET A 46 15.73 3.10 -5.65
C MET A 46 17.16 2.56 -5.66
N PHE A 47 17.38 1.38 -6.19
CA PHE A 47 18.72 0.79 -6.30
C PHE A 47 19.63 1.59 -7.24
N ARG A 48 19.09 2.05 -8.37
CA ARG A 48 19.85 2.91 -9.29
C ARG A 48 20.24 4.24 -8.66
N ALA A 49 19.40 4.79 -7.82
CA ALA A 49 19.68 6.00 -7.07
C ALA A 49 20.59 5.75 -5.86
N ASN A 50 20.85 4.49 -5.54
CA ASN A 50 21.63 4.08 -4.37
C ASN A 50 21.07 4.67 -3.07
N ALA A 51 19.74 4.71 -2.95
CA ALA A 51 19.05 5.34 -1.84
C ALA A 51 19.04 4.42 -0.63
N VAL A 52 19.73 4.83 0.42
CA VAL A 52 19.82 4.11 1.69
C VAL A 52 19.79 5.12 2.82
N TYR A 53 18.98 4.86 3.86
CA TYR A 53 18.91 5.75 5.01
C TYR A 53 20.13 5.54 5.91
N GLU A 54 20.90 6.61 6.11
CA GLU A 54 22.11 6.63 6.95
C GLU A 54 23.12 5.52 6.62
N GLY A 55 23.16 5.09 5.36
CA GLY A 55 24.12 4.07 4.89
C GLY A 55 23.81 2.64 5.34
N THR A 56 22.73 2.40 6.07
CA THR A 56 22.43 1.08 6.64
C THR A 56 21.02 0.58 6.38
N TYR A 57 20.03 1.45 6.27
CA TYR A 57 18.62 1.04 6.15
C TYR A 57 18.14 1.10 4.70
N LEU A 58 17.70 -0.03 4.17
CA LEU A 58 17.08 -0.11 2.85
C LEU A 58 15.64 0.42 2.93
N LEU A 59 15.28 1.31 2.02
CA LEU A 59 14.02 2.08 2.09
C LEU A 59 12.79 1.33 1.53
N GLY A 60 12.69 0.02 1.73
CA GLY A 60 11.57 -0.78 1.24
C GLY A 60 10.22 -0.26 1.69
N THR A 61 10.07 0.01 2.99
CA THR A 61 8.83 0.53 3.56
C THR A 61 8.50 1.92 3.02
N SER A 62 9.50 2.77 2.84
CA SER A 62 9.30 4.12 2.31
C SER A 62 8.72 4.14 0.91
N ILE A 63 9.12 3.19 0.06
CA ILE A 63 8.66 3.13 -1.32
C ILE A 63 7.40 2.27 -1.50
N ALA A 64 7.14 1.31 -0.58
CA ALA A 64 5.96 0.46 -0.64
C ALA A 64 4.68 1.23 -0.31
N ARG A 65 4.69 2.07 0.72
CA ARG A 65 3.49 2.78 1.17
C ARG A 65 2.91 3.72 0.12
N PRO A 66 3.70 4.53 -0.61
CA PRO A 66 3.17 5.34 -1.71
C PRO A 66 2.50 4.52 -2.82
N LEU A 67 3.06 3.37 -3.19
CA LEU A 67 2.44 2.50 -4.18
C LEU A 67 1.09 1.96 -3.69
N ILE A 68 1.02 1.50 -2.44
CA ILE A 68 -0.22 1.00 -1.85
C ILE A 68 -1.27 2.12 -1.82
N ALA A 69 -0.89 3.33 -1.39
CA ALA A 69 -1.80 4.48 -1.37
C ALA A 69 -2.30 4.84 -2.77
N LYS A 70 -1.42 4.82 -3.77
CA LYS A 70 -1.79 5.08 -5.16
C LYS A 70 -2.88 4.11 -5.62
N ARG A 71 -2.69 2.81 -5.42
CA ARG A 71 -3.67 1.83 -5.87
C ARG A 71 -4.96 1.90 -5.06
N GLN A 72 -4.87 2.21 -3.76
CA GLN A 72 -6.05 2.42 -2.92
C GLN A 72 -6.92 3.57 -3.44
N ILE A 73 -6.31 4.70 -3.80
CA ILE A 73 -7.04 5.84 -4.37
C ILE A 73 -7.67 5.48 -5.71
N GLU A 74 -6.96 4.75 -6.57
CA GLU A 74 -7.50 4.30 -7.85
C GLU A 74 -8.75 3.42 -7.65
N ILE A 75 -8.69 2.47 -6.72
CA ILE A 75 -9.83 1.60 -6.40
C ILE A 75 -10.96 2.40 -5.79
N ALA A 76 -10.68 3.35 -4.89
CA ALA A 76 -11.70 4.22 -4.31
C ALA A 76 -12.48 4.98 -5.39
N ALA A 77 -11.79 5.48 -6.41
CA ALA A 77 -12.45 6.13 -7.54
C ALA A 77 -13.30 5.15 -8.36
N GLU A 78 -12.81 3.93 -8.59
CA GLU A 78 -13.54 2.91 -9.35
C GLU A 78 -14.84 2.48 -8.65
N VAL A 79 -14.84 2.35 -7.33
CA VAL A 79 -16.00 1.90 -6.57
C VAL A 79 -16.87 3.04 -6.04
N GLY A 80 -16.49 4.28 -6.28
CA GLY A 80 -17.23 5.46 -5.83
C GLY A 80 -17.17 5.68 -4.31
N ALA A 81 -16.06 5.32 -3.68
CA ALA A 81 -15.88 5.52 -2.24
C ALA A 81 -15.62 7.00 -1.90
N ASP A 82 -16.17 7.43 -0.77
CA ASP A 82 -16.04 8.82 -0.29
C ASP A 82 -14.82 9.04 0.59
N ALA A 83 -14.21 7.96 1.10
CA ALA A 83 -13.09 8.03 2.03
C ALA A 83 -12.24 6.78 1.96
N VAL A 84 -10.98 6.91 2.38
CA VAL A 84 -10.06 5.78 2.55
C VAL A 84 -9.61 5.71 4.01
N SER A 85 -9.26 4.50 4.45
CA SER A 85 -8.83 4.26 5.84
C SER A 85 -7.68 3.27 5.86
N HIS A 86 -6.78 3.44 6.82
CA HIS A 86 -5.68 2.52 7.07
C HIS A 86 -5.48 2.32 8.57
N GLY A 87 -4.78 1.26 8.94
CA GLY A 87 -4.51 0.92 10.33
C GLY A 87 -3.16 1.40 10.87
N ALA A 88 -2.42 2.20 10.12
CA ALA A 88 -1.14 2.72 10.59
C ALA A 88 -1.35 3.74 11.70
N ASN A 89 -0.56 3.64 12.78
CA ASN A 89 -0.68 4.53 13.91
C ASN A 89 0.26 5.74 13.80
N GLY A 90 0.00 6.77 14.59
CA GLY A 90 0.75 8.02 14.56
C GLY A 90 2.15 7.97 15.19
N LYS A 91 2.59 6.80 15.66
CA LYS A 91 3.90 6.66 16.27
C LYS A 91 5.01 6.30 15.28
N GLY A 92 4.64 5.86 14.08
CA GLY A 92 5.58 5.49 13.03
C GLY A 92 5.48 6.37 11.81
N ASN A 93 6.40 6.21 10.90
CA ASN A 93 6.42 6.97 9.64
C ASN A 93 5.40 6.48 8.61
N ASP A 94 4.80 5.32 8.82
CA ASP A 94 3.88 4.74 7.84
C ASP A 94 2.61 5.55 7.67
N GLN A 95 2.05 6.09 8.76
CA GLN A 95 0.89 6.96 8.68
C GLN A 95 1.16 8.15 7.75
N VAL A 96 2.26 8.84 7.95
CA VAL A 96 2.64 10.00 7.14
C VAL A 96 2.80 9.61 5.68
N ARG A 97 3.43 8.47 5.41
CA ARG A 97 3.64 7.97 4.05
C ARG A 97 2.32 7.70 3.33
N PHE A 98 1.35 7.06 4.00
CA PHE A 98 0.04 6.82 3.43
C PHE A 98 -0.72 8.13 3.19
N GLU A 99 -0.78 8.99 4.18
CA GLU A 99 -1.58 10.22 4.12
C GLU A 99 -1.03 11.22 3.10
N LEU A 100 0.26 11.48 3.11
CA LEU A 100 0.85 12.41 2.14
C LEU A 100 0.72 11.89 0.71
N SER A 101 0.87 10.58 0.51
CA SER A 101 0.68 9.99 -0.81
C SER A 101 -0.76 10.13 -1.28
N ALA A 102 -1.73 9.88 -0.40
CA ALA A 102 -3.14 10.03 -0.71
C ALA A 102 -3.49 11.49 -1.02
N TYR A 103 -3.01 12.44 -0.23
CA TYR A 103 -3.24 13.87 -0.47
C TYR A 103 -2.63 14.36 -1.78
N ALA A 104 -1.50 13.82 -2.19
CA ALA A 104 -0.89 14.17 -3.47
C ALA A 104 -1.71 13.70 -4.67
N LEU A 105 -2.46 12.61 -4.51
CA LEU A 105 -3.23 12.00 -5.59
C LEU A 105 -4.69 12.50 -5.63
N ASP A 106 -5.27 12.74 -4.47
CA ASP A 106 -6.67 13.20 -4.34
C ASP A 106 -6.83 13.97 -3.02
N PRO A 107 -6.58 15.28 -3.03
CA PRO A 107 -6.63 16.13 -1.83
C PRO A 107 -8.01 16.20 -1.14
#